data_2b5770aaf6c66ee0a5c4b28e8eef2141
#
_entry.id   2b5770aaf6c66ee0a5c4b28e8eef2141
#
_cell.length_a   1.000
_cell.length_b   1.000
_cell.length_c   1.000
_cell.angle_alpha   90.00
_cell.angle_beta   90.00
_cell.angle_gamma   90.00
#
_symmetry.space_group_name_H-M   'P 1'
#
loop_
_entity.id
_entity.type
_entity.pdbx_description
1 polymer ?
#
loop_
_entity_poly.entity_id
_entity_poly.type
_entity_poly.pdbx_seq_one_letter_code
_entity_poly.pdbx_strand_id
1 'polypeptide(L)'
;MSFSAIKKTINKANQYISESVGAAEATKLDDEFNEMERKVDLTNELITQLVTGTNEYLQPNPAIRARIATLGAVSKLRGSAKSQAYPQTEGMLADTMTKYGRGLGSQSDFGKALCDAADAFRQMADIKYQLEDTVKHNFLDPITDFQNNELKDFNGHRNKLKGRRLDYDAKKRKQTKEDDLIQAEEKLEESKRLTEKAMFNILNNDVEQISQLTALIDAQLNFHQQTANILENLKLQLNSRINETNDRQPREHVPRPVLDRNKGSRTDLNSHLGERSSLASLSISSPMPMMNNSSSPIENVQSNNGVSKGGKCKALYDFQALNPGELDFKGFF
;
A
#
# COMPACT_ATOMS: atom_id res chain seq x y z
N MET A 1 -10.19 -43.72 10.38
CA MET A 1 -8.87 -43.79 11.06
C MET A 1 -8.70 -45.20 11.64
N SER A 2 -7.52 -45.83 11.48
CA SER A 2 -7.21 -47.14 12.05
C SER A 2 -7.09 -47.04 13.58
N PHE A 3 -7.55 -48.06 14.33
CA PHE A 3 -7.39 -48.16 15.78
C PHE A 3 -5.91 -48.04 16.21
N SER A 4 -5.00 -48.55 15.42
CA SER A 4 -3.56 -48.40 15.59
C SER A 4 -3.10 -46.92 15.55
N ALA A 5 -3.65 -46.11 14.63
CA ALA A 5 -3.33 -44.70 14.52
C ALA A 5 -3.83 -43.87 15.73
N ILE A 6 -5.04 -44.20 16.22
CA ILE A 6 -5.60 -43.57 17.44
C ILE A 6 -4.72 -43.89 18.65
N LYS A 7 -4.35 -45.17 18.86
CA LYS A 7 -3.47 -45.57 19.96
C LYS A 7 -2.11 -44.86 19.92
N LYS A 8 -1.56 -44.64 18.71
CA LYS A 8 -0.30 -43.94 18.53
C LYS A 8 -0.44 -42.45 18.92
N THR A 9 -1.51 -41.80 18.49
CA THR A 9 -1.79 -40.41 18.86
C THR A 9 -1.97 -40.21 20.38
N ILE A 10 -2.71 -41.13 21.04
CA ILE A 10 -2.88 -41.10 22.50
C ILE A 10 -1.52 -41.30 23.21
N ASN A 11 -0.67 -42.19 22.72
CA ASN A 11 0.65 -42.40 23.32
C ASN A 11 1.53 -41.14 23.22
N LYS A 12 1.52 -40.46 22.09
CA LYS A 12 2.23 -39.17 21.91
C LYS A 12 1.71 -38.10 22.82
N ALA A 13 0.37 -37.94 22.93
CA ALA A 13 -0.24 -36.97 23.81
C ALA A 13 0.13 -37.26 25.28
N ASN A 14 0.08 -38.50 25.72
CA ASN A 14 0.50 -38.89 27.08
C ASN A 14 1.98 -38.63 27.33
N GLN A 15 2.85 -38.86 26.34
CA GLN A 15 4.28 -38.58 26.45
C GLN A 15 4.51 -37.08 26.59
N TYR A 16 3.88 -36.27 25.72
CA TYR A 16 3.96 -34.81 25.78
C TYR A 16 3.50 -34.25 27.14
N ILE A 17 2.37 -34.73 27.66
CA ILE A 17 1.88 -34.31 28.99
C ILE A 17 2.89 -34.72 30.07
N SER A 18 3.44 -35.94 30.02
CA SER A 18 4.42 -36.39 30.99
C SER A 18 5.71 -35.58 30.97
N GLU A 19 6.17 -35.15 29.79
CA GLU A 19 7.32 -34.26 29.66
C GLU A 19 6.98 -32.86 30.22
N SER A 20 5.81 -32.33 29.91
CA SER A 20 5.36 -31.00 30.36
C SER A 20 5.22 -30.89 31.86
N VAL A 21 4.86 -31.95 32.56
CA VAL A 21 4.76 -32.00 34.05
C VAL A 21 6.04 -32.50 34.72
N GLY A 22 7.13 -32.72 33.96
CA GLY A 22 8.41 -33.20 34.51
C GLY A 22 8.42 -34.68 34.93
N ALA A 23 7.40 -35.45 34.59
CA ALA A 23 7.27 -36.87 34.94
C ALA A 23 8.02 -37.80 33.94
N ALA A 24 8.53 -37.26 32.83
CA ALA A 24 9.34 -37.96 31.85
C ALA A 24 10.42 -37.04 31.28
N GLU A 25 11.60 -37.60 31.06
CA GLU A 25 12.69 -36.89 30.39
C GLU A 25 12.54 -37.00 28.89
N ALA A 26 12.64 -35.88 28.19
CA ALA A 26 12.63 -35.81 26.73
C ALA A 26 14.03 -36.09 26.19
N THR A 27 14.14 -36.82 25.08
CA THR A 27 15.40 -36.92 24.33
C THR A 27 15.82 -35.51 23.87
N LYS A 28 16.99 -35.09 24.33
CA LYS A 28 17.58 -33.77 23.97
C LYS A 28 18.25 -33.87 22.61
N LEU A 29 18.05 -32.84 21.81
CA LEU A 29 18.83 -32.62 20.60
C LEU A 29 20.10 -31.84 21.00
N ASP A 30 21.11 -31.88 20.16
CA ASP A 30 22.39 -31.23 20.43
C ASP A 30 22.24 -29.68 20.34
N ASP A 31 23.24 -29.01 20.92
CA ASP A 31 23.22 -27.54 21.01
C ASP A 31 23.36 -26.88 19.62
N GLU A 32 24.07 -27.52 18.68
CA GLU A 32 24.21 -27.03 17.31
C GLU A 32 22.87 -27.06 16.58
N PHE A 33 22.10 -28.13 16.73
CA PHE A 33 20.75 -28.25 16.20
C PHE A 33 19.84 -27.15 16.75
N ASN A 34 19.86 -26.94 18.07
CA ASN A 34 19.03 -25.92 18.73
C ASN A 34 19.40 -24.51 18.28
N GLU A 35 20.69 -24.22 18.08
CA GLU A 35 21.14 -22.93 17.59
C GLU A 35 20.73 -22.68 16.12
N MET A 36 20.81 -23.70 15.27
CA MET A 36 20.30 -23.62 13.91
C MET A 36 18.77 -23.38 13.89
N GLU A 37 18.01 -24.11 14.71
CA GLU A 37 16.55 -23.92 14.83
C GLU A 37 16.22 -22.47 15.25
N ARG A 38 16.92 -21.93 16.23
CA ARG A 38 16.78 -20.56 16.69
C ARG A 38 17.07 -19.54 15.57
N LYS A 39 18.12 -19.74 14.79
CA LYS A 39 18.47 -18.86 13.66
C LYS A 39 17.42 -18.91 12.56
N VAL A 40 16.87 -20.09 12.25
CA VAL A 40 15.80 -20.23 11.25
C VAL A 40 14.51 -19.55 11.73
N ASP A 41 14.17 -19.67 13.02
CA ASP A 41 13.01 -18.96 13.60
C ASP A 41 13.19 -17.44 13.52
N LEU A 42 14.40 -16.92 13.81
CA LEU A 42 14.76 -15.53 13.65
C LEU A 42 14.66 -15.05 12.18
N THR A 43 15.11 -15.88 11.24
CA THR A 43 14.98 -15.60 9.80
C THR A 43 13.52 -15.51 9.37
N ASN A 44 12.66 -16.38 9.87
CA ASN A 44 11.22 -16.33 9.58
C ASN A 44 10.56 -15.08 10.14
N GLU A 45 10.91 -14.67 11.34
CA GLU A 45 10.44 -13.41 11.94
C GLU A 45 10.94 -12.21 11.14
N LEU A 46 12.24 -12.16 10.81
CA LEU A 46 12.84 -11.12 9.98
C LEU A 46 12.10 -10.93 8.65
N ILE A 47 11.84 -12.01 7.92
CA ILE A 47 11.12 -11.96 6.65
C ILE A 47 9.72 -11.39 6.83
N THR A 48 8.99 -11.82 7.86
CA THR A 48 7.66 -11.31 8.18
C THR A 48 7.69 -9.80 8.44
N GLN A 49 8.67 -9.33 9.19
CA GLN A 49 8.85 -7.90 9.50
C GLN A 49 9.31 -7.10 8.27
N LEU A 50 10.20 -7.65 7.44
CA LEU A 50 10.64 -7.00 6.20
C LEU A 50 9.47 -6.83 5.22
N VAL A 51 8.64 -7.85 5.02
CA VAL A 51 7.47 -7.75 4.15
C VAL A 51 6.51 -6.68 4.66
N THR A 52 6.22 -6.68 5.94
CA THR A 52 5.32 -5.70 6.56
C THR A 52 5.89 -4.29 6.47
N GLY A 53 7.13 -4.09 6.93
CA GLY A 53 7.80 -2.80 6.95
C GLY A 53 8.00 -2.20 5.57
N THR A 54 8.35 -3.04 4.56
CA THR A 54 8.50 -2.57 3.18
C THR A 54 7.17 -2.11 2.60
N ASN A 55 6.08 -2.84 2.83
CA ASN A 55 4.75 -2.41 2.42
C ASN A 55 4.33 -1.09 3.08
N GLU A 56 4.68 -0.90 4.35
CA GLU A 56 4.42 0.35 5.07
C GLU A 56 5.29 1.49 4.57
N TYR A 57 6.54 1.23 4.25
CA TYR A 57 7.46 2.21 3.68
C TYR A 57 6.99 2.69 2.30
N LEU A 58 6.61 1.77 1.41
CA LEU A 58 6.11 2.10 0.08
C LEU A 58 4.77 2.84 0.15
N GLN A 59 3.92 2.48 1.10
CA GLN A 59 2.59 3.04 1.25
C GLN A 59 2.28 3.35 2.72
N PRO A 60 2.70 4.55 3.21
CA PRO A 60 2.54 4.91 4.63
C PRO A 60 1.09 5.01 5.10
N ASN A 61 0.14 5.32 4.21
CA ASN A 61 -1.26 5.48 4.58
C ASN A 61 -1.95 4.13 4.81
N PRO A 62 -2.33 3.77 6.06
CA PRO A 62 -2.92 2.47 6.38
C PRO A 62 -4.30 2.26 5.73
N ALA A 63 -5.08 3.32 5.51
CA ALA A 63 -6.38 3.22 4.84
C ALA A 63 -6.21 2.85 3.36
N ILE A 64 -5.18 3.38 2.70
CA ILE A 64 -4.84 3.02 1.32
C ILE A 64 -4.36 1.57 1.26
N ARG A 65 -3.48 1.14 2.18
CA ARG A 65 -3.02 -0.26 2.26
C ARG A 65 -4.19 -1.24 2.41
N ALA A 66 -5.12 -0.94 3.31
CA ALA A 66 -6.32 -1.76 3.51
C ALA A 66 -7.18 -1.83 2.24
N ARG A 67 -7.35 -0.72 1.53
CA ARG A 67 -8.10 -0.66 0.26
C ARG A 67 -7.40 -1.48 -0.83
N ILE A 68 -6.09 -1.40 -0.96
CA ILE A 68 -5.31 -2.20 -1.92
C ILE A 68 -5.49 -3.70 -1.64
N ALA A 69 -5.39 -4.10 -0.36
CA ALA A 69 -5.55 -5.48 0.05
C ALA A 69 -6.95 -6.04 -0.30
N THR A 70 -8.01 -5.25 -0.05
CA THR A 70 -9.39 -5.66 -0.37
C THR A 70 -9.63 -5.74 -1.88
N LEU A 71 -9.14 -4.76 -2.66
CA LEU A 71 -9.25 -4.77 -4.11
C LEU A 71 -8.45 -5.92 -4.74
N GLY A 72 -7.26 -6.21 -4.21
CA GLY A 72 -6.45 -7.35 -4.65
C GLY A 72 -7.13 -8.69 -4.39
N ALA A 73 -7.78 -8.87 -3.25
CA ALA A 73 -8.56 -10.07 -2.94
C ALA A 73 -9.76 -10.24 -3.89
N VAL A 74 -10.51 -9.16 -4.16
CA VAL A 74 -11.65 -9.16 -5.08
C VAL A 74 -11.21 -9.41 -6.53
N SER A 75 -10.07 -8.83 -6.95
CA SER A 75 -9.49 -9.03 -8.29
C SER A 75 -9.08 -10.49 -8.52
N LYS A 76 -8.44 -11.12 -7.52
CA LYS A 76 -8.12 -12.56 -7.57
C LYS A 76 -9.37 -13.44 -7.70
N LEU A 77 -10.46 -13.10 -7.00
CA LEU A 77 -11.71 -13.83 -7.08
C LEU A 77 -12.44 -13.66 -8.43
N ARG A 78 -12.27 -12.52 -9.09
CA ARG A 78 -12.92 -12.20 -10.37
C ARG A 78 -12.08 -12.53 -11.60
N GLY A 79 -10.83 -12.97 -11.43
CA GLY A 79 -9.92 -13.28 -12.53
C GLY A 79 -9.53 -12.05 -13.39
N SER A 80 -9.78 -10.82 -12.92
CA SER A 80 -9.43 -9.60 -13.64
C SER A 80 -8.13 -9.02 -13.10
N ALA A 81 -7.09 -9.05 -13.92
CA ALA A 81 -5.73 -8.67 -13.56
C ALA A 81 -5.44 -7.15 -13.50
N LYS A 82 -6.44 -6.28 -13.61
CA LYS A 82 -6.23 -4.84 -13.49
C LYS A 82 -6.50 -4.39 -12.06
N SER A 83 -5.44 -4.34 -11.27
CA SER A 83 -5.40 -3.52 -10.06
C SER A 83 -5.58 -2.06 -10.48
N GLN A 84 -6.70 -1.46 -10.07
CA GLN A 84 -6.91 -0.03 -10.28
C GLN A 84 -5.89 0.69 -9.40
N ALA A 85 -4.93 1.38 -10.03
CA ALA A 85 -3.92 2.14 -9.31
C ALA A 85 -4.62 3.13 -8.37
N TYR A 86 -4.27 3.09 -7.10
CA TYR A 86 -4.74 4.11 -6.16
C TYR A 86 -3.99 5.42 -6.42
N PRO A 87 -4.59 6.60 -6.19
CA PRO A 87 -3.94 7.87 -6.51
C PRO A 87 -2.73 8.11 -5.59
N GLN A 88 -1.57 8.35 -6.18
CA GLN A 88 -0.38 8.83 -5.47
C GLN A 88 -0.60 10.27 -5.01
N THR A 89 0.02 10.64 -3.89
CA THR A 89 -0.05 12.00 -3.33
C THR A 89 0.45 13.06 -4.30
N GLU A 90 1.50 12.74 -5.04
CA GLU A 90 2.08 13.57 -6.09
C GLU A 90 1.06 13.81 -7.21
N GLY A 91 0.33 12.77 -7.64
CA GLY A 91 -0.72 12.87 -8.66
C GLY A 91 -1.90 13.72 -8.21
N MET A 92 -2.32 13.59 -6.95
CA MET A 92 -3.39 14.41 -6.36
C MET A 92 -3.00 15.90 -6.32
N LEU A 93 -1.75 16.20 -5.99
CA LEU A 93 -1.22 17.55 -6.01
C LEU A 93 -1.15 18.10 -7.45
N ALA A 94 -0.71 17.28 -8.40
CA ALA A 94 -0.69 17.62 -9.83
C ALA A 94 -2.10 17.98 -10.36
N ASP A 95 -3.12 17.22 -9.97
CA ASP A 95 -4.51 17.49 -10.37
C ASP A 95 -5.00 18.84 -9.82
N THR A 96 -4.63 19.15 -8.57
CA THR A 96 -4.91 20.43 -7.94
C THR A 96 -4.24 21.59 -8.70
N MET A 97 -2.93 21.47 -8.96
CA MET A 97 -2.17 22.46 -9.74
C MET A 97 -2.75 22.66 -11.14
N THR A 98 -3.10 21.58 -11.84
CA THR A 98 -3.72 21.63 -13.16
C THR A 98 -5.05 22.36 -13.14
N LYS A 99 -5.93 22.02 -12.17
CA LYS A 99 -7.25 22.62 -12.04
C LYS A 99 -7.16 24.13 -11.88
N TYR A 100 -6.37 24.58 -10.94
CA TYR A 100 -6.23 26.01 -10.65
C TYR A 100 -5.34 26.73 -11.64
N GLY A 101 -4.28 26.09 -12.15
CA GLY A 101 -3.44 26.65 -13.20
C GLY A 101 -4.23 26.99 -14.46
N ARG A 102 -5.09 26.08 -14.92
CA ARG A 102 -6.01 26.33 -16.05
C ARG A 102 -7.07 27.37 -15.70
N GLY A 103 -7.58 27.37 -14.46
CA GLY A 103 -8.57 28.34 -13.98
C GLY A 103 -8.09 29.78 -13.99
N LEU A 104 -6.78 30.03 -13.81
CA LEU A 104 -6.18 31.36 -13.90
C LEU A 104 -6.12 31.91 -15.33
N GLY A 105 -6.42 31.10 -16.32
CA GLY A 105 -6.49 31.47 -17.73
C GLY A 105 -5.14 31.46 -18.44
N SER A 106 -5.19 31.43 -19.78
CA SER A 106 -4.01 31.28 -20.65
C SER A 106 -3.02 32.45 -20.59
N GLN A 107 -3.46 33.61 -20.08
CA GLN A 107 -2.63 34.80 -19.95
C GLN A 107 -1.90 34.88 -18.59
N SER A 108 -2.16 33.97 -17.67
CA SER A 108 -1.49 33.90 -16.38
C SER A 108 -0.18 33.14 -16.48
N ASP A 109 0.94 33.81 -16.26
CA ASP A 109 2.26 33.14 -16.25
C ASP A 109 2.39 32.22 -15.03
N PHE A 110 1.80 32.58 -13.89
CA PHE A 110 1.70 31.69 -12.73
C PHE A 110 0.81 30.46 -13.02
N GLY A 111 -0.29 30.66 -13.76
CA GLY A 111 -1.13 29.53 -14.20
C GLY A 111 -0.38 28.53 -15.09
N LYS A 112 0.46 29.04 -15.98
CA LYS A 112 1.33 28.19 -16.82
C LYS A 112 2.39 27.46 -15.98
N ALA A 113 3.04 28.15 -15.04
CA ALA A 113 4.01 27.57 -14.12
C ALA A 113 3.39 26.45 -13.27
N LEU A 114 2.15 26.63 -12.81
CA LEU A 114 1.40 25.58 -12.10
C LEU A 114 1.13 24.37 -13.00
N CYS A 115 0.84 24.56 -14.27
CA CYS A 115 0.66 23.45 -15.21
C CYS A 115 1.97 22.68 -15.45
N ASP A 116 3.10 23.38 -15.62
CA ASP A 116 4.42 22.74 -15.76
C ASP A 116 4.77 21.94 -14.51
N ALA A 117 4.52 22.51 -13.32
CA ALA A 117 4.71 21.81 -12.05
C ALA A 117 3.80 20.58 -11.97
N ALA A 118 2.53 20.70 -12.39
CA ALA A 118 1.60 19.57 -12.39
C ALA A 118 2.09 18.41 -13.26
N ASP A 119 2.64 18.71 -14.43
CA ASP A 119 3.15 17.68 -15.34
C ASP A 119 4.38 16.97 -14.75
N ALA A 120 5.27 17.69 -14.07
CA ALA A 120 6.39 17.12 -13.34
C ALA A 120 5.93 16.21 -12.18
N PHE A 121 4.96 16.67 -11.40
CA PHE A 121 4.41 15.88 -10.29
C PHE A 121 3.64 14.63 -10.76
N ARG A 122 3.01 14.65 -11.95
CA ARG A 122 2.45 13.43 -12.57
C ARG A 122 3.53 12.44 -12.93
N GLN A 123 4.61 12.89 -13.56
CA GLN A 123 5.75 12.03 -13.86
C GLN A 123 6.34 11.40 -12.59
N MET A 124 6.44 12.17 -11.50
CA MET A 124 6.89 11.63 -10.20
C MET A 124 5.93 10.56 -9.66
N ALA A 125 4.62 10.76 -9.80
CA ALA A 125 3.62 9.75 -9.42
C ALA A 125 3.78 8.46 -10.24
N ASP A 126 4.03 8.58 -11.55
CA ASP A 126 4.25 7.43 -12.43
C ASP A 126 5.51 6.65 -12.05
N ILE A 127 6.61 7.34 -11.74
CA ILE A 127 7.86 6.71 -11.28
C ILE A 127 7.65 6.01 -9.92
N LYS A 128 6.82 6.57 -9.06
CA LYS A 128 6.50 5.95 -7.77
C LYS A 128 5.69 4.66 -7.93
N TYR A 129 4.76 4.61 -8.88
CA TYR A 129 4.11 3.33 -9.24
C TYR A 129 5.11 2.30 -9.77
N GLN A 130 6.09 2.73 -10.59
CA GLN A 130 7.14 1.84 -11.07
C GLN A 130 8.03 1.33 -9.93
N LEU A 131 8.37 2.18 -8.96
CA LEU A 131 9.09 1.76 -7.76
C LEU A 131 8.34 0.65 -7.02
N GLU A 132 7.05 0.87 -6.73
CA GLU A 132 6.22 -0.09 -6.01
C GLU A 132 6.13 -1.43 -6.74
N ASP A 133 5.95 -1.40 -8.06
CA ASP A 133 5.89 -2.60 -8.89
C ASP A 133 7.24 -3.32 -8.94
N THR A 134 8.33 -2.60 -9.11
CA THR A 134 9.70 -3.15 -9.12
C THR A 134 10.05 -3.79 -7.77
N VAL A 135 9.78 -3.10 -6.66
CA VAL A 135 10.04 -3.63 -5.32
C VAL A 135 9.17 -4.86 -5.04
N LYS A 136 7.92 -4.83 -5.47
CA LYS A 136 7.04 -5.99 -5.33
C LYS A 136 7.62 -7.22 -6.03
N HIS A 137 7.96 -7.11 -7.31
CA HIS A 137 8.38 -8.26 -8.11
C HIS A 137 9.80 -8.75 -7.79
N ASN A 138 10.73 -7.82 -7.50
CA ASN A 138 12.15 -8.15 -7.36
C ASN A 138 12.60 -8.33 -5.90
N PHE A 139 11.77 -7.93 -4.92
CA PHE A 139 12.08 -8.08 -3.51
C PHE A 139 10.97 -8.80 -2.73
N LEU A 140 9.73 -8.26 -2.74
CA LEU A 140 8.65 -8.80 -1.88
C LEU A 140 8.16 -10.18 -2.31
N ASP A 141 7.95 -10.40 -3.60
CA ASP A 141 7.51 -11.70 -4.12
C ASP A 141 8.56 -12.78 -3.85
N PRO A 142 9.87 -12.62 -4.17
CA PRO A 142 10.90 -13.61 -3.85
C PRO A 142 11.02 -13.96 -2.36
N ILE A 143 11.06 -12.98 -1.46
CA ILE A 143 11.16 -13.26 -0.02
C ILE A 143 9.89 -13.91 0.54
N THR A 144 8.72 -13.60 -0.03
CA THR A 144 7.46 -14.26 0.33
C THR A 144 7.40 -15.69 -0.18
N ASP A 145 7.93 -15.95 -1.37
CA ASP A 145 8.04 -17.29 -1.93
C ASP A 145 8.99 -18.15 -1.11
N PHE A 146 10.13 -17.61 -0.68
CA PHE A 146 11.03 -18.28 0.25
C PHE A 146 10.33 -18.65 1.57
N GLN A 147 9.52 -17.76 2.13
CA GLN A 147 8.73 -18.04 3.33
C GLN A 147 7.70 -19.15 3.10
N ASN A 148 7.01 -19.12 1.97
CA ASN A 148 5.92 -20.04 1.67
C ASN A 148 6.41 -21.44 1.24
N ASN A 149 7.65 -21.58 0.81
CA ASN A 149 8.24 -22.83 0.37
C ASN A 149 9.24 -23.35 1.41
N GLU A 150 10.45 -22.79 1.48
CA GLU A 150 11.56 -23.32 2.27
C GLU A 150 11.27 -23.31 3.78
N LEU A 151 10.77 -22.18 4.32
CA LEU A 151 10.43 -22.09 5.74
C LEU A 151 9.21 -22.95 6.10
N LYS A 152 8.25 -23.07 5.20
CA LYS A 152 7.10 -23.96 5.39
C LYS A 152 7.51 -25.43 5.37
N ASP A 153 8.39 -25.83 4.45
CA ASP A 153 8.92 -27.19 4.38
C ASP A 153 9.75 -27.53 5.62
N PHE A 154 10.61 -26.62 6.07
CA PHE A 154 11.30 -26.77 7.36
C PHE A 154 10.31 -26.99 8.50
N ASN A 155 9.24 -26.21 8.61
CA ASN A 155 8.21 -26.38 9.64
C ASN A 155 7.53 -27.76 9.53
N GLY A 156 7.35 -28.29 8.33
CA GLY A 156 6.86 -29.65 8.09
C GLY A 156 7.83 -30.71 8.64
N HIS A 157 9.13 -30.58 8.36
CA HIS A 157 10.18 -31.48 8.88
C HIS A 157 10.28 -31.36 10.40
N ARG A 158 10.30 -30.16 10.96
CA ARG A 158 10.31 -29.90 12.41
C ARG A 158 9.15 -30.58 13.14
N ASN A 159 7.93 -30.43 12.62
CA ASN A 159 6.75 -31.07 13.21
C ASN A 159 6.83 -32.59 13.15
N LYS A 160 7.37 -33.15 12.07
CA LYS A 160 7.59 -34.58 11.93
C LYS A 160 8.64 -35.06 12.92
N LEU A 161 9.75 -34.35 13.07
CA LEU A 161 10.80 -34.63 14.06
C LEU A 161 10.24 -34.64 15.49
N LYS A 162 9.52 -33.62 15.90
CA LYS A 162 8.83 -33.56 17.20
C LYS A 162 7.94 -34.79 17.43
N GLY A 163 7.18 -35.17 16.40
CA GLY A 163 6.34 -36.36 16.47
C GLY A 163 7.12 -37.66 16.56
N ARG A 164 8.31 -37.78 15.92
CA ARG A 164 9.18 -38.98 15.98
C ARG A 164 9.88 -39.07 17.34
N ARG A 165 10.33 -37.94 17.89
CA ARG A 165 10.89 -37.89 19.24
C ARG A 165 9.90 -38.41 20.27
N LEU A 166 8.66 -37.89 20.27
CA LEU A 166 7.61 -38.35 21.18
C LEU A 166 7.29 -39.86 21.03
N ASP A 167 7.33 -40.40 19.79
CA ASP A 167 7.15 -41.83 19.54
C ASP A 167 8.29 -42.67 20.15
N TYR A 168 9.54 -42.24 19.95
CA TYR A 168 10.73 -42.88 20.49
C TYR A 168 10.71 -42.86 22.03
N ASP A 169 10.52 -41.68 22.64
CA ASP A 169 10.51 -41.51 24.08
C ASP A 169 9.39 -42.33 24.75
N ALA A 170 8.20 -42.37 24.11
CA ALA A 170 7.10 -43.20 24.61
C ALA A 170 7.40 -44.70 24.56
N LYS A 171 8.10 -45.21 23.52
CA LYS A 171 8.51 -46.60 23.39
C LYS A 171 9.62 -46.95 24.36
N LYS A 172 10.62 -46.08 24.51
CA LYS A 172 11.71 -46.21 25.48
C LYS A 172 11.17 -46.34 26.92
N ARG A 173 10.24 -45.44 27.30
CA ARG A 173 9.61 -45.47 28.63
C ARG A 173 8.79 -46.74 28.87
N LYS A 174 8.10 -47.25 27.82
CA LYS A 174 7.27 -48.44 27.92
C LYS A 174 8.07 -49.76 27.86
N GLN A 175 9.38 -49.68 27.66
CA GLN A 175 10.24 -50.87 27.47
C GLN A 175 9.68 -51.83 26.42
N THR A 176 9.30 -51.28 25.26
CA THR A 176 8.78 -52.08 24.14
C THR A 176 9.84 -53.01 23.59
N LYS A 177 9.45 -53.94 22.68
CA LYS A 177 10.39 -54.84 22.02
C LYS A 177 11.55 -54.08 21.40
N GLU A 178 12.75 -54.65 21.48
CA GLU A 178 13.99 -54.03 20.97
C GLU A 178 13.90 -53.63 19.50
N ASP A 179 13.36 -54.46 18.65
CA ASP A 179 13.15 -54.18 17.22
C ASP A 179 12.25 -52.92 17.00
N ASP A 180 11.20 -52.79 17.80
CA ASP A 180 10.30 -51.64 17.74
C ASP A 180 10.99 -50.35 18.20
N LEU A 181 11.90 -50.42 19.16
CA LEU A 181 12.67 -49.29 19.66
C LEU A 181 13.71 -48.87 18.61
N ILE A 182 14.48 -49.78 18.09
CA ILE A 182 15.47 -49.54 16.98
C ILE A 182 14.78 -48.88 15.80
N GLN A 183 13.63 -49.39 15.35
CA GLN A 183 12.90 -48.79 14.25
C GLN A 183 12.41 -47.35 14.55
N ALA A 184 12.11 -47.02 15.83
CA ALA A 184 11.70 -45.68 16.21
C ALA A 184 12.90 -44.72 16.25
N GLU A 185 14.05 -45.22 16.70
CA GLU A 185 15.33 -44.49 16.68
C GLU A 185 15.77 -44.16 15.27
N GLU A 186 15.79 -45.11 14.35
CA GLU A 186 16.09 -44.88 12.93
C GLU A 186 15.20 -43.80 12.32
N LYS A 187 13.90 -43.82 12.64
CA LYS A 187 12.95 -42.80 12.15
C LYS A 187 13.18 -41.44 12.78
N LEU A 188 13.60 -41.37 14.03
CA LEU A 188 13.97 -40.15 14.71
C LEU A 188 15.22 -39.53 14.08
N GLU A 189 16.30 -40.34 13.93
CA GLU A 189 17.55 -39.91 13.32
C GLU A 189 17.34 -39.43 11.87
N GLU A 190 16.59 -40.15 11.06
CA GLU A 190 16.26 -39.72 9.71
C GLU A 190 15.48 -38.39 9.71
N SER A 191 14.54 -38.22 10.63
CA SER A 191 13.79 -36.95 10.73
C SER A 191 14.67 -35.80 11.21
N LYS A 192 15.64 -36.06 12.13
CA LYS A 192 16.63 -35.06 12.57
C LYS A 192 17.50 -34.64 11.38
N ARG A 193 18.08 -35.59 10.66
CA ARG A 193 18.91 -35.35 9.48
C ARG A 193 18.20 -34.50 8.40
N LEU A 194 16.92 -34.81 8.12
CA LEU A 194 16.13 -34.03 7.16
C LEU A 194 15.85 -32.61 7.65
N THR A 195 15.60 -32.43 8.94
CA THR A 195 15.38 -31.10 9.53
C THR A 195 16.67 -30.29 9.53
N GLU A 196 17.80 -30.88 9.91
CA GLU A 196 19.13 -30.24 9.84
C GLU A 196 19.46 -29.80 8.42
N LYS A 197 19.24 -30.68 7.42
CA LYS A 197 19.45 -30.32 6.02
C LYS A 197 18.61 -29.13 5.59
N ALA A 198 17.33 -29.09 5.99
CA ALA A 198 16.45 -27.96 5.67
C ALA A 198 16.94 -26.66 6.33
N MET A 199 17.33 -26.71 7.60
CA MET A 199 17.91 -25.55 8.31
C MET A 199 19.21 -25.08 7.67
N PHE A 200 20.10 -26.01 7.33
CA PHE A 200 21.35 -25.68 6.65
C PHE A 200 21.11 -24.96 5.32
N ASN A 201 20.19 -25.46 4.49
CA ASN A 201 19.85 -24.80 3.22
C ASN A 201 19.31 -23.39 3.42
N ILE A 202 18.45 -23.17 4.42
CA ILE A 202 17.88 -21.85 4.75
C ILE A 202 18.98 -20.88 5.20
N LEU A 203 19.90 -21.34 6.07
CA LEU A 203 20.96 -20.52 6.66
C LEU A 203 22.16 -20.28 5.71
N ASN A 204 22.28 -21.02 4.63
CA ASN A 204 23.34 -20.85 3.62
C ASN A 204 22.83 -20.16 2.34
N ASN A 205 21.72 -19.43 2.41
CA ASN A 205 21.13 -18.72 1.27
C ASN A 205 21.52 -17.23 1.21
N ASP A 206 22.65 -16.86 1.79
CA ASP A 206 23.09 -15.46 1.93
C ASP A 206 23.20 -14.74 0.59
N VAL A 207 23.72 -15.40 -0.45
CA VAL A 207 23.90 -14.80 -1.77
C VAL A 207 22.56 -14.35 -2.36
N GLU A 208 21.56 -15.21 -2.28
CA GLU A 208 20.22 -14.89 -2.78
C GLU A 208 19.56 -13.79 -1.96
N GLN A 209 19.66 -13.85 -0.64
CA GLN A 209 19.10 -12.82 0.27
C GLN A 209 19.78 -11.46 0.06
N ILE A 210 21.09 -11.42 -0.11
CA ILE A 210 21.83 -10.18 -0.43
C ILE A 210 21.42 -9.66 -1.82
N SER A 211 21.25 -10.55 -2.81
CA SER A 211 20.79 -10.16 -4.15
C SER A 211 19.40 -9.52 -4.13
N GLN A 212 18.48 -10.10 -3.36
CA GLN A 212 17.12 -9.54 -3.18
C GLN A 212 17.18 -8.17 -2.49
N LEU A 213 18.01 -8.01 -1.44
CA LEU A 213 18.22 -6.72 -0.80
C LEU A 213 18.84 -5.71 -1.76
N THR A 214 19.79 -6.11 -2.60
CA THR A 214 20.37 -5.25 -3.63
C THR A 214 19.31 -4.78 -4.62
N ALA A 215 18.40 -5.65 -5.05
CA ALA A 215 17.30 -5.27 -5.94
C ALA A 215 16.37 -4.21 -5.33
N LEU A 216 16.10 -4.27 -4.02
CA LEU A 216 15.38 -3.21 -3.30
C LEU A 216 16.12 -1.87 -3.36
N ILE A 217 17.44 -1.89 -3.11
CA ILE A 217 18.28 -0.68 -3.12
C ILE A 217 18.37 -0.09 -4.52
N ASP A 218 18.54 -0.92 -5.55
CA ASP A 218 18.59 -0.48 -6.95
C ASP A 218 17.28 0.18 -7.38
N ALA A 219 16.14 -0.37 -6.97
CA ALA A 219 14.84 0.22 -7.23
C ALA A 219 14.71 1.60 -6.57
N GLN A 220 15.17 1.75 -5.34
CA GLN A 220 15.18 3.04 -4.63
C GLN A 220 16.13 4.04 -5.28
N LEU A 221 17.33 3.62 -5.64
CA LEU A 221 18.31 4.47 -6.30
C LEU A 221 17.76 5.01 -7.63
N ASN A 222 17.19 4.14 -8.45
CA ASN A 222 16.58 4.51 -9.72
C ASN A 222 15.42 5.52 -9.54
N PHE A 223 14.55 5.29 -8.55
CA PHE A 223 13.46 6.21 -8.20
C PHE A 223 13.98 7.60 -7.84
N HIS A 224 14.98 7.69 -6.97
CA HIS A 224 15.53 8.98 -6.53
C HIS A 224 16.27 9.71 -7.65
N GLN A 225 17.00 8.99 -8.51
CA GLN A 225 17.68 9.58 -9.68
C GLN A 225 16.69 10.16 -10.68
N GLN A 226 15.64 9.41 -11.03
CA GLN A 226 14.62 9.90 -11.96
C GLN A 226 13.85 11.09 -11.38
N THR A 227 13.51 11.04 -10.09
CA THR A 227 12.84 12.13 -9.38
C THR A 227 13.72 13.41 -9.36
N ALA A 228 15.01 13.27 -9.07
CA ALA A 228 15.94 14.39 -9.10
C ALA A 228 16.00 15.05 -10.49
N ASN A 229 16.13 14.26 -11.55
CA ASN A 229 16.17 14.75 -12.92
C ASN A 229 14.90 15.53 -13.31
N ILE A 230 13.72 15.03 -12.91
CA ILE A 230 12.44 15.72 -13.17
C ILE A 230 12.40 17.07 -12.46
N LEU A 231 12.80 17.12 -11.18
CA LEU A 231 12.79 18.34 -10.38
C LEU A 231 13.84 19.35 -10.87
N GLU A 232 15.01 18.91 -11.32
CA GLU A 232 16.01 19.77 -11.93
C GLU A 232 15.50 20.41 -13.21
N ASN A 233 14.88 19.64 -14.09
CA ASN A 233 14.25 20.14 -15.33
C ASN A 233 13.12 21.13 -15.02
N LEU A 234 12.24 20.82 -14.07
CA LEU A 234 11.18 21.74 -13.64
C LEU A 234 11.78 23.05 -13.11
N LYS A 235 12.83 22.98 -12.28
CA LYS A 235 13.50 24.16 -11.75
C LYS A 235 14.04 25.06 -12.87
N LEU A 236 14.65 24.47 -13.90
CA LEU A 236 15.13 25.22 -15.07
C LEU A 236 13.99 25.91 -15.82
N GLN A 237 12.87 25.20 -16.05
CA GLN A 237 11.69 25.74 -16.70
C GLN A 237 11.08 26.90 -15.90
N LEU A 238 10.94 26.75 -14.60
CA LEU A 238 10.40 27.81 -13.72
C LEU A 238 11.30 29.04 -13.70
N ASN A 239 12.63 28.86 -13.67
CA ASN A 239 13.58 29.97 -13.76
C ASN A 239 13.49 30.69 -15.11
N SER A 240 13.35 29.99 -16.24
CA SER A 240 13.13 30.59 -17.55
C SER A 240 11.84 31.43 -17.54
N ARG A 241 10.75 30.93 -16.98
CA ARG A 241 9.49 31.67 -16.85
C ARG A 241 9.62 32.92 -15.98
N ILE A 242 10.41 32.86 -14.90
CA ILE A 242 10.69 34.05 -14.08
C ILE A 242 11.38 35.12 -14.92
N ASN A 243 12.42 34.75 -15.67
CA ASN A 243 13.15 35.69 -16.53
C ASN A 243 12.23 36.29 -17.62
N GLU A 244 11.49 35.41 -18.34
CA GLU A 244 10.50 35.86 -19.35
C GLU A 244 9.45 36.82 -18.79
N THR A 245 9.02 36.60 -17.53
CA THR A 245 8.03 37.45 -16.88
C THR A 245 8.65 38.79 -16.44
N ASN A 246 9.89 38.78 -15.96
CA ASN A 246 10.62 39.98 -15.58
C ASN A 246 10.94 40.90 -16.78
N ASP A 247 11.22 40.31 -17.93
CA ASP A 247 11.54 41.05 -19.18
C ASP A 247 10.30 41.71 -19.80
N ARG A 248 9.11 41.35 -19.36
CA ARG A 248 7.85 41.99 -19.82
C ARG A 248 7.60 43.30 -19.09
N GLN A 249 7.20 44.31 -19.85
CA GLN A 249 6.77 45.58 -19.26
C GLN A 249 5.57 45.33 -18.32
N PRO A 250 5.54 45.99 -17.15
CA PRO A 250 4.41 45.91 -16.23
C PRO A 250 3.10 46.30 -16.94
N ARG A 251 2.09 45.47 -16.85
CA ARG A 251 0.77 45.78 -17.38
C ARG A 251 0.12 46.83 -16.49
N GLU A 252 -0.16 48.01 -17.03
CA GLU A 252 -0.90 49.04 -16.32
C GLU A 252 -2.38 48.62 -16.17
N HIS A 253 -2.88 48.65 -14.95
CA HIS A 253 -4.28 48.35 -14.70
C HIS A 253 -5.17 49.56 -15.03
N VAL A 254 -5.96 49.44 -16.07
CA VAL A 254 -6.99 50.42 -16.40
C VAL A 254 -8.32 49.99 -15.78
N PRO A 255 -8.78 50.68 -14.72
CA PRO A 255 -10.06 50.34 -14.09
C PRO A 255 -11.23 50.61 -15.03
N ARG A 256 -12.08 49.58 -15.18
CA ARG A 256 -13.32 49.75 -15.96
C ARG A 256 -14.43 50.25 -15.04
N PRO A 257 -15.19 51.30 -15.46
CA PRO A 257 -16.31 51.78 -14.67
C PRO A 257 -17.43 50.74 -14.58
N VAL A 258 -18.05 50.62 -13.40
CA VAL A 258 -19.11 49.65 -13.13
C VAL A 258 -20.34 49.89 -14.03
N LEU A 259 -20.58 51.14 -14.38
CA LEU A 259 -21.66 51.55 -15.28
C LEU A 259 -21.07 52.20 -16.53
N ASP A 260 -21.29 51.60 -17.68
CA ASP A 260 -20.95 52.18 -18.98
C ASP A 260 -21.94 53.31 -19.27
N ARG A 261 -21.64 54.54 -18.80
CA ARG A 261 -22.50 55.71 -19.04
C ARG A 261 -22.62 56.11 -20.51
N ASN A 262 -21.83 55.49 -21.41
CA ASN A 262 -21.87 55.81 -22.84
C ASN A 262 -22.82 54.93 -23.66
N LYS A 263 -23.54 53.99 -23.05
CA LYS A 263 -24.68 53.32 -23.70
C LYS A 263 -25.99 53.98 -23.24
N GLY A 264 -26.04 55.28 -23.29
CA GLY A 264 -27.28 56.04 -23.29
C GLY A 264 -27.90 55.89 -24.68
N SER A 265 -28.54 54.80 -24.92
CA SER A 265 -29.51 54.72 -26.00
C SER A 265 -30.66 55.63 -25.65
N ARG A 266 -30.67 56.80 -26.25
CA ARG A 266 -31.91 57.52 -26.47
C ARG A 266 -32.74 56.64 -27.39
N THR A 267 -33.60 55.84 -26.82
CA THR A 267 -34.73 55.25 -27.54
C THR A 267 -35.72 56.37 -27.71
N ASP A 268 -35.67 57.02 -28.87
CA ASP A 268 -36.82 57.78 -29.39
C ASP A 268 -37.99 56.79 -29.49
N LEU A 269 -38.94 57.05 -28.61
CA LEU A 269 -40.30 56.54 -28.73
C LEU A 269 -40.92 57.29 -29.89
N ASN A 270 -40.84 56.80 -31.12
CA ASN A 270 -41.93 56.93 -32.07
C ASN A 270 -41.74 56.13 -33.34
N SER A 271 -42.87 55.59 -33.76
CA SER A 271 -43.26 55.03 -35.06
C SER A 271 -43.21 53.53 -35.24
N HIS A 272 -44.40 53.02 -35.05
CA HIS A 272 -45.25 52.34 -36.05
C HIS A 272 -44.76 51.09 -36.75
N LEU A 273 -45.52 50.02 -36.45
CA LEU A 273 -46.18 49.14 -37.41
C LEU A 273 -45.45 48.73 -38.68
N GLY A 274 -45.30 47.47 -38.84
CA GLY A 274 -45.36 46.92 -40.16
C GLY A 274 -44.42 45.74 -40.42
N GLU A 275 -45.11 44.63 -40.62
CA GLU A 275 -44.79 43.52 -41.53
C GLU A 275 -43.83 42.43 -41.15
N ARG A 276 -44.45 41.41 -40.98
CA ARG A 276 -44.34 39.99 -41.35
C ARG A 276 -43.33 39.65 -42.47
N SER A 277 -42.90 38.47 -42.34
CA SER A 277 -42.35 37.51 -43.32
C SER A 277 -40.82 37.39 -43.26
N SER A 278 -40.28 36.30 -43.28
CA SER A 278 -40.48 34.89 -43.57
C SER A 278 -39.15 34.21 -43.38
N LEU A 279 -39.21 33.07 -42.76
CA LEU A 279 -38.67 31.80 -43.28
C LEU A 279 -37.33 31.77 -44.00
N ALA A 280 -36.48 31.01 -43.48
CA ALA A 280 -35.79 29.85 -44.10
C ALA A 280 -34.45 29.65 -43.37
N SER A 281 -34.33 28.65 -42.64
CA SER A 281 -34.06 27.24 -42.92
C SER A 281 -32.60 26.92 -43.15
N LEU A 282 -32.30 25.81 -42.52
CA LEU A 282 -31.32 24.80 -42.89
C LEU A 282 -29.97 24.99 -42.19
N SER A 283 -29.46 23.99 -41.64
CA SER A 283 -29.73 22.57 -41.39
C SER A 283 -28.48 21.94 -40.80
N ILE A 284 -28.71 21.00 -39.92
CA ILE A 284 -28.06 19.67 -39.93
C ILE A 284 -26.53 19.71 -39.72
N SER A 285 -26.03 19.02 -38.77
CA SER A 285 -26.08 17.62 -38.41
C SER A 285 -25.14 17.35 -37.25
N SER A 286 -25.53 16.66 -36.40
CA SER A 286 -25.48 15.24 -36.06
C SER A 286 -24.81 14.98 -34.72
N PRO A 287 -25.19 13.94 -34.01
CA PRO A 287 -25.14 13.90 -32.55
C PRO A 287 -23.91 13.19 -32.03
N MET A 288 -23.41 13.68 -30.95
CA MET A 288 -22.47 12.93 -30.10
C MET A 288 -23.23 12.19 -29.00
N PRO A 289 -22.81 11.02 -28.61
CA PRO A 289 -23.55 10.16 -27.68
C PRO A 289 -23.50 10.70 -26.25
N MET A 290 -24.64 10.78 -25.64
CA MET A 290 -24.84 11.02 -24.22
C MET A 290 -24.18 9.89 -23.43
N MET A 291 -23.23 10.22 -22.58
CA MET A 291 -22.90 9.41 -21.41
C MET A 291 -23.63 10.00 -20.21
N ASN A 292 -24.56 9.24 -19.72
CA ASN A 292 -25.28 9.47 -18.48
C ASN A 292 -24.30 9.62 -17.30
N ASN A 293 -24.20 10.81 -16.79
CA ASN A 293 -23.77 11.05 -15.42
C ASN A 293 -25.00 11.35 -14.57
N SER A 294 -25.44 10.35 -13.84
CA SER A 294 -26.38 10.50 -12.74
C SER A 294 -25.68 11.25 -11.61
N SER A 295 -25.84 12.54 -11.58
CA SER A 295 -25.57 13.36 -10.42
C SER A 295 -26.76 13.27 -9.47
N SER A 296 -26.57 12.62 -8.34
CA SER A 296 -27.47 12.69 -7.20
C SER A 296 -27.44 14.11 -6.59
N PRO A 297 -28.58 14.65 -6.15
CA PRO A 297 -28.64 15.99 -5.59
C PRO A 297 -28.03 16.03 -4.19
N ILE A 298 -27.32 17.10 -3.92
CA ILE A 298 -26.89 17.44 -2.56
C ILE A 298 -28.15 17.89 -1.81
N GLU A 299 -28.64 17.04 -0.93
CA GLU A 299 -29.68 17.40 0.03
C GLU A 299 -29.11 18.40 1.05
N ASN A 300 -29.75 19.57 1.11
CA ASN A 300 -29.69 20.51 2.21
C ASN A 300 -30.12 19.82 3.51
N VAL A 301 -29.18 19.51 4.40
CA VAL A 301 -29.50 19.09 5.75
C VAL A 301 -29.78 20.31 6.59
N GLN A 302 -31.03 20.60 6.77
CA GLN A 302 -31.53 21.45 7.85
C GLN A 302 -31.16 20.80 9.20
N SER A 303 -30.64 21.62 10.08
CA SER A 303 -30.35 21.28 11.47
C SER A 303 -31.57 20.75 12.20
N ASN A 304 -31.59 19.46 12.49
CA ASN A 304 -32.47 18.90 13.50
C ASN A 304 -31.65 18.58 14.74
N ASN A 305 -31.98 19.26 15.84
CA ASN A 305 -31.55 18.97 17.19
C ASN A 305 -31.94 17.55 17.60
N GLY A 306 -31.07 16.60 17.34
CA GLY A 306 -31.12 15.24 17.87
C GLY A 306 -29.87 15.02 18.72
N VAL A 307 -30.07 14.85 20.03
CA VAL A 307 -29.01 14.47 20.98
C VAL A 307 -28.41 13.15 20.56
N SER A 308 -27.29 13.20 19.82
CA SER A 308 -26.49 12.01 19.53
C SER A 308 -25.57 11.74 20.71
N LYS A 309 -25.59 10.51 21.23
CA LYS A 309 -24.65 10.01 22.25
C LYS A 309 -23.24 10.32 21.81
N GLY A 310 -22.58 11.21 22.54
CA GLY A 310 -21.24 11.71 22.23
C GLY A 310 -20.20 10.58 22.20
N GLY A 311 -19.60 10.38 21.05
CA GLY A 311 -18.37 9.60 20.93
C GLY A 311 -17.26 10.36 21.67
N LYS A 312 -16.46 9.64 22.47
CA LYS A 312 -15.29 10.24 23.13
C LYS A 312 -14.15 10.29 22.12
N CYS A 313 -13.59 11.47 21.87
CA CYS A 313 -12.36 11.66 21.10
C CYS A 313 -11.19 11.87 22.06
N LYS A 314 -10.01 11.35 21.72
CA LYS A 314 -8.76 11.58 22.44
C LYS A 314 -7.87 12.49 21.59
N ALA A 315 -7.47 13.62 22.14
CA ALA A 315 -6.49 14.49 21.48
C ALA A 315 -5.08 13.87 21.63
N LEU A 316 -4.35 13.79 20.51
CA LEU A 316 -2.98 13.24 20.48
C LEU A 316 -1.92 14.33 20.70
N TYR A 317 -2.28 15.60 20.56
CA TYR A 317 -1.39 16.75 20.70
C TYR A 317 -2.13 17.90 21.37
N ASP A 318 -1.41 18.80 22.06
CA ASP A 318 -1.94 20.03 22.56
C ASP A 318 -2.29 20.96 21.40
N PHE A 319 -3.48 21.55 21.44
CA PHE A 319 -3.93 22.54 20.48
C PHE A 319 -4.48 23.76 21.24
N GLN A 320 -3.97 24.95 20.93
CA GLN A 320 -4.49 26.22 21.43
C GLN A 320 -5.32 26.90 20.34
N ALA A 321 -6.53 27.27 20.68
CA ALA A 321 -7.41 28.02 19.80
C ALA A 321 -6.85 29.41 19.49
N LEU A 322 -6.75 29.73 18.21
CA LEU A 322 -6.31 31.05 17.73
C LEU A 322 -7.47 31.91 17.26
N ASN A 323 -8.65 31.34 17.03
CA ASN A 323 -9.82 32.02 16.50
C ASN A 323 -11.06 31.79 17.38
N PRO A 324 -12.01 32.77 17.42
CA PRO A 324 -13.28 32.57 18.11
C PRO A 324 -14.08 31.43 17.49
N GLY A 325 -14.42 30.44 18.27
CA GLY A 325 -15.16 29.22 17.85
C GLY A 325 -14.33 27.95 17.78
N GLU A 326 -13.03 28.03 17.95
CA GLU A 326 -12.15 26.88 18.11
C GLU A 326 -12.11 26.43 19.59
N LEU A 327 -11.88 25.15 19.83
CA LEU A 327 -11.78 24.56 21.17
C LEU A 327 -10.32 24.22 21.47
N ASP A 328 -9.88 24.59 22.69
CA ASP A 328 -8.59 24.15 23.21
C ASP A 328 -8.61 22.66 23.57
N PHE A 329 -7.55 21.92 23.20
CA PHE A 329 -7.37 20.53 23.56
C PHE A 329 -6.02 20.32 24.21
N LYS A 330 -6.00 19.52 25.29
CA LYS A 330 -4.76 18.98 25.87
C LYS A 330 -4.60 17.53 25.45
N GLY A 331 -3.44 17.20 24.90
CA GLY A 331 -3.05 15.83 24.60
C GLY A 331 -2.87 15.04 25.88
N PHE A 332 -3.40 13.83 25.94
CA PHE A 332 -3.08 12.89 27.01
C PHE A 332 -1.96 11.96 26.52
N PHE A 333 -0.79 12.07 27.15
CA PHE A 333 0.30 11.12 27.04
C PHE A 333 0.03 9.85 27.84
#